data_812cee84dc6dd9ea2e1a09bc5261b5b4
#
_entry.id   812cee84dc6dd9ea2e1a09bc5261b5b4
#
_cell.length_a   1.000
_cell.length_b   1.000
_cell.length_c   1.000
_cell.angle_alpha   90.00
_cell.angle_beta   90.00
_cell.angle_gamma   90.00
#
_symmetry.space_group_name_H-M   'P 1'
#
loop_
_entity.id
_entity.type
_entity.pdbx_description
1 polymer ?
#
loop_
_entity_poly.entity_id
_entity_poly.type
_entity_poly.pdbx_seq_one_letter_code
_entity_poly.pdbx_strand_id
1 'polypeptide(L)'
;MKTYCFKDRWGLILSTLLLVMFTISGCAGVGPRTISQGRADYNEVINKTEDEQMLLSIVKGRYGETYSLLKVSGVAANFRFGTRAGIDVGFGPSANYAGNLVPFSGGLAYEENPTITYAPVQGEMYMRQLLTPISLDFLLLIVRTGAYSVSPLIVLVKRINDLKNPDFLDVPSTEPDPRFYRFVELNRKLISAGVVNWVADPGKEVAFDILITGYAPTYSEQVREYLTLLGLPMSK
;
A
#
# COMPACT_ATOMS: atom_id res chain seq x y z
N MET A 1 29.64 -36.57 -57.06
CA MET A 1 28.28 -36.43 -56.49
C MET A 1 28.26 -36.81 -54.97
N LYS A 2 29.10 -36.16 -54.11
CA LYS A 2 29.13 -36.48 -52.66
C LYS A 2 29.42 -35.28 -51.73
N THR A 3 29.27 -34.05 -52.19
CA THR A 3 29.66 -32.84 -51.44
C THR A 3 28.47 -32.09 -50.80
N TYR A 4 27.24 -32.44 -51.12
CA TYR A 4 26.02 -31.74 -50.61
C TYR A 4 25.54 -32.25 -49.23
N CYS A 5 25.90 -33.47 -48.83
CA CYS A 5 25.40 -34.09 -47.57
C CYS A 5 26.10 -33.57 -46.32
N PHE A 6 27.25 -32.91 -46.43
CA PHE A 6 28.05 -32.48 -45.26
C PHE A 6 27.61 -31.07 -44.80
N LYS A 7 27.18 -30.20 -45.74
CA LYS A 7 26.79 -28.83 -45.44
C LYS A 7 25.44 -28.74 -44.67
N ASP A 8 24.52 -29.66 -44.98
CA ASP A 8 23.19 -29.70 -44.32
C ASP A 8 23.27 -30.20 -42.90
N ARG A 9 24.24 -31.09 -42.59
CA ARG A 9 24.43 -31.61 -41.22
C ARG A 9 25.00 -30.53 -40.27
N TRP A 10 25.85 -29.64 -40.77
CA TRP A 10 26.39 -28.54 -39.99
C TRP A 10 25.31 -27.46 -39.72
N GLY A 11 24.45 -27.19 -40.67
CA GLY A 11 23.30 -26.30 -40.50
C GLY A 11 22.33 -26.79 -39.41
N LEU A 12 22.06 -28.09 -39.40
CA LEU A 12 21.22 -28.71 -38.38
C LEU A 12 21.87 -28.66 -36.98
N ILE A 13 23.16 -28.92 -36.87
CA ILE A 13 23.89 -28.87 -35.60
C ILE A 13 23.94 -27.42 -35.06
N LEU A 14 24.17 -26.44 -35.94
CA LEU A 14 24.19 -25.03 -35.56
C LEU A 14 22.80 -24.55 -35.10
N SER A 15 21.75 -24.96 -35.81
CA SER A 15 20.36 -24.66 -35.45
C SER A 15 19.94 -25.27 -34.12
N THR A 16 20.31 -26.52 -33.85
CA THR A 16 20.03 -27.16 -32.56
C THR A 16 20.84 -26.54 -31.42
N LEU A 17 22.10 -26.17 -31.66
CA LEU A 17 22.93 -25.48 -30.66
C LEU A 17 22.37 -24.09 -30.32
N LEU A 18 21.89 -23.35 -31.34
CA LEU A 18 21.25 -22.04 -31.16
C LEU A 18 19.94 -22.16 -30.39
N LEU A 19 19.14 -23.18 -30.67
CA LEU A 19 17.89 -23.46 -29.97
C LEU A 19 18.15 -23.81 -28.48
N VAL A 20 19.17 -24.62 -28.21
CA VAL A 20 19.56 -24.97 -26.83
C VAL A 20 20.12 -23.75 -26.08
N MET A 21 20.88 -22.89 -26.72
CA MET A 21 21.34 -21.63 -26.12
C MET A 21 20.17 -20.68 -25.77
N PHE A 22 19.15 -20.63 -26.62
CA PHE A 22 17.98 -19.80 -26.37
C PHE A 22 17.13 -20.30 -25.19
N THR A 23 17.07 -21.61 -24.96
CA THR A 23 16.33 -22.19 -23.84
C THR A 23 17.04 -22.03 -22.49
N ILE A 24 18.38 -21.89 -22.46
CA ILE A 24 19.15 -21.72 -21.23
C ILE A 24 19.10 -20.27 -20.71
N SER A 25 18.85 -19.28 -21.58
CA SER A 25 18.84 -17.86 -21.21
C SER A 25 17.61 -17.43 -20.39
N GLY A 26 16.57 -18.27 -20.27
CA GLY A 26 15.28 -17.92 -19.68
C GLY A 26 15.23 -17.89 -18.14
N CYS A 27 16.19 -18.47 -17.44
CA CYS A 27 16.08 -18.70 -15.99
C CYS A 27 16.61 -17.59 -15.08
N ALA A 28 17.31 -16.59 -15.60
CA ALA A 28 17.99 -15.60 -14.76
C ALA A 28 17.08 -14.52 -14.13
N GLY A 29 15.80 -14.46 -14.48
CA GLY A 29 14.89 -13.37 -14.07
C GLY A 29 13.77 -13.76 -13.11
N VAL A 30 13.63 -15.04 -12.73
CA VAL A 30 12.46 -15.49 -11.95
C VAL A 30 12.54 -15.03 -10.49
N GLY A 31 13.68 -15.14 -9.84
CA GLY A 31 13.85 -14.79 -8.43
C GLY A 31 13.55 -13.32 -8.09
N PRO A 32 14.17 -12.32 -8.76
CA PRO A 32 13.90 -10.91 -8.48
C PRO A 32 12.47 -10.48 -8.77
N ARG A 33 11.83 -11.03 -9.81
CA ARG A 33 10.42 -10.74 -10.14
C ARG A 33 9.46 -11.28 -9.10
N THR A 34 9.70 -12.49 -8.61
CA THR A 34 8.88 -13.11 -7.55
C THR A 34 8.94 -12.28 -6.27
N ILE A 35 10.12 -11.78 -5.89
CA ILE A 35 10.26 -10.91 -4.71
C ILE A 35 9.55 -9.56 -4.91
N SER A 36 9.68 -8.94 -6.06
CA SER A 36 9.11 -7.61 -6.31
C SER A 36 7.58 -7.63 -6.37
N GLN A 37 6.99 -8.64 -6.99
CA GLN A 37 5.53 -8.78 -7.08
C GLN A 37 4.94 -9.28 -5.76
N GLY A 38 5.48 -10.35 -5.20
CA GLY A 38 4.96 -10.93 -3.97
C GLY A 38 4.99 -9.94 -2.79
N ARG A 39 6.03 -9.08 -2.68
CA ARG A 39 6.12 -8.12 -1.59
C ARG A 39 5.00 -7.08 -1.61
N ALA A 40 4.60 -6.60 -2.79
CA ALA A 40 3.51 -5.64 -2.92
C ALA A 40 2.17 -6.29 -2.58
N ASP A 41 1.93 -7.49 -3.11
CA ASP A 41 0.69 -8.24 -2.93
C ASP A 41 0.50 -8.65 -1.46
N TYR A 42 1.56 -9.14 -0.80
CA TYR A 42 1.52 -9.43 0.64
C TYR A 42 1.22 -8.19 1.48
N ASN A 43 1.81 -7.06 1.14
CA ASN A 43 1.60 -5.82 1.89
C ASN A 43 0.16 -5.32 1.74
N GLU A 44 -0.41 -5.43 0.54
CA GLU A 44 -1.81 -5.07 0.28
C GLU A 44 -2.78 -5.95 1.08
N VAL A 45 -2.58 -7.27 1.07
CA VAL A 45 -3.42 -8.21 1.81
C VAL A 45 -3.29 -8.00 3.32
N ILE A 46 -2.08 -7.75 3.83
CA ILE A 46 -1.85 -7.46 5.26
C ILE A 46 -2.60 -6.19 5.66
N ASN A 47 -2.44 -5.09 4.93
CA ASN A 47 -3.13 -3.84 5.24
C ASN A 47 -4.65 -4.02 5.23
N LYS A 48 -5.19 -4.70 4.21
CA LYS A 48 -6.61 -5.00 4.13
C LYS A 48 -7.12 -5.79 5.33
N THR A 49 -6.38 -6.82 5.75
CA THR A 49 -6.79 -7.63 6.92
C THR A 49 -6.62 -6.88 8.23
N GLU A 50 -5.67 -5.95 8.35
CA GLU A 50 -5.54 -5.04 9.50
C GLU A 50 -6.73 -4.09 9.59
N ASP A 51 -7.19 -3.51 8.48
CA ASP A 51 -8.38 -2.67 8.41
C ASP A 51 -9.66 -3.44 8.81
N GLU A 52 -9.82 -4.68 8.32
CA GLU A 52 -10.93 -5.57 8.68
C GLU A 52 -10.93 -5.89 10.18
N GLN A 53 -9.77 -6.18 10.77
CA GLN A 53 -9.63 -6.39 12.21
C GLN A 53 -9.96 -5.13 13.01
N MET A 54 -9.51 -3.96 12.56
CA MET A 54 -9.82 -2.69 13.21
C MET A 54 -11.32 -2.42 13.19
N LEU A 55 -11.97 -2.59 12.04
CA LEU A 55 -13.43 -2.44 11.91
C LEU A 55 -14.15 -3.40 12.86
N LEU A 56 -13.76 -4.65 12.90
CA LEU A 56 -14.34 -5.64 13.79
C LEU A 56 -14.14 -5.26 15.27
N SER A 57 -12.98 -4.71 15.64
CA SER A 57 -12.70 -4.25 16.99
C SER A 57 -13.63 -3.10 17.41
N ILE A 58 -13.90 -2.16 16.52
CA ILE A 58 -14.82 -1.04 16.73
C ILE A 58 -16.24 -1.56 16.95
N VAL A 59 -16.70 -2.48 16.08
CA VAL A 59 -18.04 -3.09 16.20
C VAL A 59 -18.17 -3.84 17.52
N LYS A 60 -17.21 -4.68 17.87
CA LYS A 60 -17.22 -5.42 19.15
C LYS A 60 -17.18 -4.50 20.36
N GLY A 61 -16.36 -3.45 20.30
CA GLY A 61 -16.34 -2.42 21.35
C GLY A 61 -17.69 -1.76 21.57
N ARG A 62 -18.48 -1.56 20.51
CA ARG A 62 -19.85 -1.04 20.59
C ARG A 62 -20.78 -1.93 21.43
N TYR A 63 -20.54 -3.25 21.39
CA TYR A 63 -21.32 -4.23 22.17
C TYR A 63 -20.67 -4.61 23.51
N GLY A 64 -19.59 -3.94 23.89
CA GLY A 64 -18.89 -4.22 25.15
C GLY A 64 -18.06 -5.51 25.13
N GLU A 65 -17.83 -6.09 23.95
CA GLU A 65 -16.98 -7.27 23.79
C GLU A 65 -15.50 -6.87 23.74
N THR A 66 -14.65 -7.66 24.41
CA THR A 66 -13.21 -7.50 24.31
C THR A 66 -12.70 -8.12 23.01
N TYR A 67 -11.83 -7.40 22.32
CA TYR A 67 -11.19 -7.87 21.09
C TYR A 67 -9.68 -7.62 21.16
N SER A 68 -8.90 -8.64 20.80
CA SER A 68 -7.46 -8.52 20.66
C SER A 68 -7.06 -8.46 19.20
N LEU A 69 -6.20 -7.50 18.83
CA LEU A 69 -5.66 -7.39 17.48
C LEU A 69 -4.46 -8.33 17.32
N LEU A 70 -4.36 -8.97 16.16
CA LEU A 70 -3.22 -9.77 15.77
C LEU A 70 -2.42 -9.01 14.72
N LYS A 71 -1.24 -8.54 15.08
CA LYS A 71 -0.33 -7.87 14.15
C LYS A 71 0.55 -8.88 13.44
N VAL A 72 0.70 -8.75 12.13
CA VAL A 72 1.70 -9.51 11.38
C VAL A 72 3.09 -8.99 11.76
N SER A 73 3.87 -9.83 12.43
CA SER A 73 5.25 -9.49 12.86
C SER A 73 6.30 -9.89 11.84
N GLY A 74 5.97 -10.82 10.94
CA GLY A 74 6.86 -11.23 9.86
C GLY A 74 6.19 -12.17 8.88
N VAL A 75 6.64 -12.09 7.63
CA VAL A 75 6.26 -13.01 6.55
C VAL A 75 7.54 -13.58 5.97
N ALA A 76 7.68 -14.90 6.02
CA ALA A 76 8.73 -15.65 5.34
C ALA A 76 8.09 -16.36 4.14
N ALA A 77 8.36 -15.88 2.94
CA ALA A 77 7.86 -16.48 1.71
C ALA A 77 8.84 -17.54 1.21
N ASN A 78 8.37 -18.79 1.09
CA ASN A 78 9.12 -19.89 0.51
C ASN A 78 8.49 -20.26 -0.84
N PHE A 79 9.28 -20.09 -1.89
CA PHE A 79 8.87 -20.43 -3.25
C PHE A 79 9.61 -21.69 -3.71
N ARG A 80 8.89 -22.66 -4.24
CA ARG A 80 9.48 -23.84 -4.88
C ARG A 80 9.06 -23.90 -6.34
N PHE A 81 10.05 -23.95 -7.19
CA PHE A 81 9.87 -24.18 -8.62
C PHE A 81 10.31 -25.61 -8.91
N GLY A 82 9.39 -26.46 -9.34
CA GLY A 82 9.67 -27.83 -9.72
C GLY A 82 9.37 -28.06 -11.20
N THR A 83 10.35 -28.56 -11.93
CA THR A 83 10.12 -29.11 -13.27
C THR A 83 10.17 -30.62 -13.18
N ARG A 84 9.12 -31.31 -13.62
CA ARG A 84 9.13 -32.75 -13.80
C ARG A 84 9.16 -33.07 -15.29
N ALA A 85 10.24 -33.67 -15.72
CA ALA A 85 10.31 -34.32 -17.03
C ALA A 85 10.53 -35.81 -16.79
N GLY A 86 9.60 -36.63 -17.14
CA GLY A 86 9.70 -38.08 -17.04
C GLY A 86 9.56 -38.71 -18.42
N ILE A 87 10.44 -39.64 -18.74
CA ILE A 87 10.31 -40.52 -19.90
C ILE A 87 10.11 -41.92 -19.33
N ASP A 88 8.89 -42.42 -19.39
CA ASP A 88 8.61 -43.82 -19.06
C ASP A 88 8.74 -44.65 -20.31
N VAL A 89 9.77 -45.50 -20.37
CA VAL A 89 10.00 -46.38 -21.49
C VAL A 89 9.50 -47.76 -21.12
N GLY A 90 8.36 -48.13 -21.67
CA GLY A 90 7.81 -49.51 -21.53
C GLY A 90 8.18 -50.37 -22.73
N PHE A 91 8.80 -51.50 -22.46
CA PHE A 91 9.13 -52.50 -23.47
C PHE A 91 8.23 -53.72 -23.30
N GLY A 92 7.60 -54.11 -24.38
CA GLY A 92 6.75 -55.32 -24.42
C GLY A 92 5.25 -55.06 -24.26
N PRO A 93 4.43 -56.09 -24.53
CA PRO A 93 2.97 -55.95 -24.42
C PRO A 93 2.53 -55.88 -22.96
N SER A 94 1.67 -54.91 -22.65
CA SER A 94 1.01 -54.76 -21.37
C SER A 94 -0.52 -54.78 -21.54
N ALA A 95 -1.25 -54.89 -20.44
CA ALA A 95 -2.72 -54.93 -20.46
C ALA A 95 -3.36 -53.72 -21.17
N ASN A 96 -2.64 -52.61 -21.28
CA ASN A 96 -3.15 -51.33 -21.79
C ASN A 96 -2.62 -50.96 -23.17
N TYR A 97 -1.56 -51.64 -23.71
CA TYR A 97 -1.03 -51.36 -25.04
C TYR A 97 -0.26 -52.58 -25.60
N ALA A 98 -0.26 -52.66 -26.93
CA ALA A 98 0.53 -53.67 -27.65
C ALA A 98 1.68 -52.95 -28.36
N GLY A 99 2.92 -53.19 -27.89
CA GLY A 99 4.12 -52.57 -28.49
C GLY A 99 4.96 -51.78 -27.51
N ASN A 100 5.94 -51.04 -28.03
CA ASN A 100 6.79 -50.16 -27.22
C ASN A 100 6.15 -48.79 -27.13
N LEU A 101 5.84 -48.35 -25.91
CA LEU A 101 5.32 -47.03 -25.63
C LEU A 101 6.41 -46.20 -24.94
N VAL A 102 6.61 -45.00 -25.40
CA VAL A 102 7.48 -43.98 -24.77
C VAL A 102 6.62 -42.77 -24.42
N PRO A 103 5.84 -42.84 -23.34
CA PRO A 103 5.08 -41.67 -22.91
C PRO A 103 6.04 -40.63 -22.40
N PHE A 104 5.90 -39.42 -22.92
CA PHE A 104 6.57 -38.21 -22.41
C PHE A 104 5.63 -37.46 -21.48
N SER A 105 6.02 -37.32 -20.23
CA SER A 105 5.30 -36.49 -19.25
C SER A 105 6.15 -35.30 -18.85
N GLY A 106 5.61 -34.12 -19.02
CA GLY A 106 6.24 -32.87 -18.59
C GLY A 106 5.26 -32.04 -17.77
N GLY A 107 5.70 -31.53 -16.64
CA GLY A 107 4.90 -30.66 -15.80
C GLY A 107 5.73 -29.56 -15.14
N LEU A 108 5.15 -28.37 -15.04
CA LEU A 108 5.67 -27.28 -14.25
C LEU A 108 4.87 -27.26 -12.95
N ALA A 109 5.55 -27.33 -11.82
CA ALA A 109 4.94 -27.17 -10.50
C ALA A 109 5.47 -25.88 -9.87
N TYR A 110 4.57 -24.98 -9.51
CA TYR A 110 4.84 -23.81 -8.68
C TYR A 110 4.16 -24.03 -7.34
N GLU A 111 4.92 -23.91 -6.28
CA GLU A 111 4.44 -24.08 -4.91
C GLU A 111 4.89 -22.87 -4.10
N GLU A 112 3.93 -22.23 -3.45
CA GLU A 112 4.15 -21.10 -2.56
C GLU A 112 3.66 -21.45 -1.16
N ASN A 113 4.57 -21.48 -0.19
CA ASN A 113 4.31 -21.83 1.20
C ASN A 113 4.76 -20.68 2.12
N PRO A 114 3.96 -19.60 2.24
CA PRO A 114 4.31 -18.52 3.14
C PRO A 114 4.12 -18.94 4.60
N THR A 115 5.10 -18.60 5.44
CA THR A 115 4.98 -18.68 6.89
C THR A 115 4.68 -17.28 7.42
N ILE A 116 3.49 -17.10 8.02
CA ILE A 116 3.06 -15.83 8.59
C ILE A 116 3.14 -15.94 10.12
N THR A 117 3.87 -15.01 10.74
CA THR A 117 4.00 -14.93 12.18
C THR A 117 3.11 -13.81 12.71
N TYR A 118 2.20 -14.16 13.61
CA TYR A 118 1.31 -13.21 14.27
C TYR A 118 1.79 -12.92 15.68
N ALA A 119 1.74 -11.64 16.09
CA ALA A 119 1.96 -11.20 17.45
C ALA A 119 0.67 -10.57 17.98
N PRO A 120 0.13 -11.03 19.13
CA PRO A 120 -1.04 -10.41 19.73
C PRO A 120 -0.67 -9.03 20.29
N VAL A 121 -1.47 -8.03 19.95
CA VAL A 121 -1.37 -6.69 20.54
C VAL A 121 -2.39 -6.62 21.68
N GLN A 122 -1.92 -6.72 22.91
CA GLN A 122 -2.76 -6.82 24.10
C GLN A 122 -2.29 -5.88 25.21
N GLY A 123 -3.20 -5.62 26.16
CA GLY A 123 -2.91 -4.91 27.40
C GLY A 123 -2.45 -3.47 27.19
N GLU A 124 -1.43 -3.07 27.95
CA GLU A 124 -0.93 -1.69 27.97
C GLU A 124 -0.46 -1.20 26.58
N MET A 125 0.17 -2.06 25.79
CA MET A 125 0.65 -1.69 24.46
C MET A 125 -0.53 -1.32 23.53
N TYR A 126 -1.61 -2.09 23.56
CA TYR A 126 -2.82 -1.81 22.82
C TYR A 126 -3.46 -0.49 23.23
N MET A 127 -3.65 -0.30 24.55
CA MET A 127 -4.20 0.94 25.09
C MET A 127 -3.31 2.15 24.80
N ARG A 128 -2.01 1.99 24.86
CA ARG A 128 -1.05 3.05 24.54
C ARG A 128 -1.17 3.46 23.06
N GLN A 129 -1.28 2.51 22.13
CA GLN A 129 -1.48 2.83 20.70
C GLN A 129 -2.80 3.56 20.45
N LEU A 130 -3.89 3.13 21.05
CA LEU A 130 -5.20 3.78 20.89
C LEU A 130 -5.26 5.17 21.52
N LEU A 131 -4.58 5.38 22.65
CA LEU A 131 -4.62 6.63 23.40
C LEU A 131 -3.45 7.58 23.08
N THR A 132 -2.51 7.17 22.25
CA THR A 132 -1.41 8.06 21.84
C THR A 132 -1.98 9.17 20.94
N PRO A 133 -1.85 10.43 21.37
CA PRO A 133 -2.30 11.54 20.54
C PRO A 133 -1.46 11.63 19.26
N ILE A 134 -2.12 11.99 18.18
CA ILE A 134 -1.43 12.26 16.91
C ILE A 134 -0.55 13.49 17.11
N SER A 135 0.74 13.37 16.80
CA SER A 135 1.65 14.50 16.90
C SER A 135 1.29 15.59 15.90
N LEU A 136 1.53 16.85 16.29
CA LEU A 136 1.28 18.00 15.41
C LEU A 136 2.11 17.89 14.13
N ASP A 137 3.36 17.45 14.22
CA ASP A 137 4.24 17.26 13.05
C ASP A 137 3.65 16.27 12.04
N PHE A 138 3.08 15.18 12.52
CA PHE A 138 2.41 14.19 11.66
C PHE A 138 1.16 14.79 11.01
N LEU A 139 0.35 15.54 11.76
CA LEU A 139 -0.81 16.25 11.21
C LEU A 139 -0.39 17.22 10.12
N LEU A 140 0.64 18.03 10.36
CA LEU A 140 1.17 18.99 9.39
C LEU A 140 1.68 18.32 8.13
N LEU A 141 2.39 17.19 8.28
CA LEU A 141 2.87 16.39 7.15
C LEU A 141 1.70 15.92 6.27
N ILE A 142 0.65 15.38 6.89
CA ILE A 142 -0.53 14.88 6.18
C ILE A 142 -1.28 16.03 5.50
N VAL A 143 -1.50 17.14 6.19
CA VAL A 143 -2.22 18.31 5.64
C VAL A 143 -1.48 18.88 4.43
N ARG A 144 -0.15 18.93 4.47
CA ARG A 144 0.68 19.44 3.37
C ARG A 144 0.65 18.60 2.10
N THR A 145 0.49 17.29 2.22
CA THR A 145 0.51 16.40 1.04
C THR A 145 -0.69 16.60 0.12
N GLY A 146 -1.81 17.12 0.63
CA GLY A 146 -3.01 17.45 -0.18
C GLY A 146 -3.64 16.26 -0.94
N ALA A 147 -3.08 15.07 -0.78
CA ALA A 147 -3.35 13.90 -1.63
C ALA A 147 -4.61 13.12 -1.24
N TYR A 148 -5.31 13.52 -0.19
CA TYR A 148 -6.43 12.75 0.36
C TYR A 148 -7.76 13.23 -0.21
N SER A 149 -8.64 12.27 -0.54
CA SER A 149 -10.01 12.54 -0.98
C SER A 149 -10.85 13.22 0.11
N VAL A 150 -10.61 12.85 1.37
CA VAL A 150 -11.20 13.48 2.56
C VAL A 150 -10.10 14.26 3.26
N SER A 151 -10.39 15.51 3.65
CA SER A 151 -9.41 16.33 4.35
C SER A 151 -9.07 15.71 5.72
N PRO A 152 -7.78 15.50 6.05
CA PRO A 152 -7.37 15.02 7.36
C PRO A 152 -7.85 15.89 8.52
N LEU A 153 -8.08 17.18 8.26
CA LEU A 153 -8.63 18.11 9.26
C LEU A 153 -10.04 17.71 9.73
N ILE A 154 -10.86 17.15 8.83
CA ILE A 154 -12.21 16.69 9.20
C ILE A 154 -12.12 15.49 10.15
N VAL A 155 -11.20 14.57 9.88
CA VAL A 155 -11.11 13.31 10.62
C VAL A 155 -10.32 13.44 11.93
N LEU A 156 -9.28 14.29 11.94
CA LEU A 156 -8.29 14.31 13.02
C LEU A 156 -8.39 15.52 13.96
N VAL A 157 -9.08 16.60 13.54
CA VAL A 157 -9.07 17.86 14.28
C VAL A 157 -10.44 18.17 14.87
N LYS A 158 -10.50 18.24 16.19
CA LYS A 158 -11.72 18.60 16.92
C LYS A 158 -12.06 20.09 16.84
N ARG A 159 -11.04 20.95 16.90
CA ARG A 159 -11.21 22.41 16.90
C ARG A 159 -9.94 23.12 16.42
N ILE A 160 -10.13 24.21 15.69
CA ILE A 160 -9.07 25.17 15.35
C ILE A 160 -9.56 26.55 15.77
N ASN A 161 -8.91 27.15 16.76
CA ASN A 161 -9.37 28.39 17.36
C ASN A 161 -10.86 28.32 17.73
N ASP A 162 -11.70 29.17 17.19
CA ASP A 162 -13.15 29.22 17.44
C ASP A 162 -13.95 28.29 16.50
N LEU A 163 -13.32 27.72 15.49
CA LEU A 163 -13.95 26.81 14.56
C LEU A 163 -14.07 25.43 15.18
N LYS A 164 -15.31 24.97 15.39
CA LYS A 164 -15.61 23.63 15.93
C LYS A 164 -15.91 22.68 14.79
N ASN A 165 -15.27 21.52 14.82
CA ASN A 165 -15.55 20.45 13.86
C ASN A 165 -16.89 19.79 14.21
N PRO A 166 -17.90 19.84 13.33
CA PRO A 166 -19.19 19.23 13.60
C PRO A 166 -19.15 17.72 13.79
N ASP A 167 -18.20 17.03 13.16
CA ASP A 167 -18.09 15.56 13.23
C ASP A 167 -17.55 15.07 14.59
N PHE A 168 -16.97 15.98 15.40
CA PHE A 168 -16.47 15.71 16.75
C PHE A 168 -17.34 16.26 17.87
N LEU A 169 -18.60 16.54 17.61
CA LEU A 169 -19.48 17.05 18.67
C LEU A 169 -19.82 15.95 19.66
N ASP A 170 -19.45 16.17 20.90
CA ASP A 170 -19.76 15.26 22.02
C ASP A 170 -21.25 15.26 22.38
N VAL A 171 -22.02 16.23 21.86
CA VAL A 171 -23.45 16.41 22.14
C VAL A 171 -24.20 16.67 20.84
N PRO A 172 -25.26 15.89 20.54
CA PRO A 172 -26.05 16.03 19.31
C PRO A 172 -26.78 17.37 19.14
N SER A 173 -26.84 18.20 20.18
CA SER A 173 -27.62 19.42 20.23
C SER A 173 -26.93 20.69 19.76
N THR A 174 -25.66 20.61 19.40
CA THR A 174 -24.92 21.79 18.91
C THR A 174 -25.06 21.84 17.39
N GLU A 175 -25.63 22.91 16.86
CA GLU A 175 -25.71 23.12 15.42
C GLU A 175 -24.31 23.02 14.79
N PRO A 176 -24.19 22.29 13.66
CA PRO A 176 -22.94 22.19 12.95
C PRO A 176 -22.42 23.59 12.57
N ASP A 177 -21.18 23.88 12.84
CA ASP A 177 -20.57 25.14 12.41
C ASP A 177 -20.15 25.05 10.92
N PRO A 178 -20.91 25.65 10.00
CA PRO A 178 -20.59 25.57 8.58
C PRO A 178 -19.25 26.23 8.24
N ARG A 179 -18.76 27.12 9.11
CA ARG A 179 -17.48 27.80 8.93
C ARG A 179 -16.30 26.84 8.97
N PHE A 180 -16.40 25.73 9.73
CA PHE A 180 -15.32 24.73 9.78
C PHE A 180 -15.14 24.06 8.41
N TYR A 181 -16.20 23.61 7.78
CA TYR A 181 -16.11 23.00 6.45
C TYR A 181 -15.63 23.98 5.39
N ARG A 182 -16.09 25.23 5.49
CA ARG A 182 -15.63 26.29 4.59
C ARG A 182 -14.14 26.55 4.75
N PHE A 183 -13.65 26.56 5.99
CA PHE A 183 -12.21 26.64 6.28
C PHE A 183 -11.44 25.46 5.66
N VAL A 184 -11.93 24.23 5.82
CA VAL A 184 -11.29 23.03 5.26
C VAL A 184 -11.21 23.08 3.74
N GLU A 185 -12.28 23.53 3.09
CA GLU A 185 -12.32 23.70 1.62
C GLU A 185 -11.29 24.71 1.14
N LEU A 186 -11.25 25.89 1.77
CA LEU A 186 -10.29 26.95 1.46
C LEU A 186 -8.87 26.48 1.72
N ASN A 187 -8.61 25.81 2.84
CA ASN A 187 -7.31 25.27 3.18
C ASN A 187 -6.80 24.33 2.10
N ARG A 188 -7.63 23.36 1.68
CA ARG A 188 -7.28 22.43 0.60
C ARG A 188 -6.96 23.17 -0.70
N LYS A 189 -7.80 24.15 -1.09
CA LYS A 189 -7.64 24.91 -2.33
C LYS A 189 -6.35 25.74 -2.32
N LEU A 190 -6.09 26.44 -1.23
CA LEU A 190 -4.94 27.34 -1.10
C LEU A 190 -3.61 26.56 -0.97
N ILE A 191 -3.62 25.42 -0.28
CA ILE A 191 -2.45 24.52 -0.22
C ILE A 191 -2.16 23.91 -1.60
N SER A 192 -3.19 23.43 -2.30
CA SER A 192 -3.01 22.85 -3.64
C SER A 192 -2.50 23.87 -4.65
N ALA A 193 -2.84 25.15 -4.46
CA ALA A 193 -2.33 26.26 -5.26
C ALA A 193 -0.94 26.76 -4.84
N GLY A 194 -0.37 26.20 -3.76
CA GLY A 194 0.92 26.65 -3.21
C GLY A 194 0.88 28.03 -2.56
N VAL A 195 -0.31 28.57 -2.27
CA VAL A 195 -0.49 29.90 -1.68
C VAL A 195 -0.34 29.88 -0.17
N VAL A 196 -0.82 28.82 0.48
CA VAL A 196 -0.75 28.61 1.93
C VAL A 196 0.09 27.39 2.23
N ASN A 197 0.99 27.49 3.20
CA ASN A 197 1.78 26.40 3.73
C ASN A 197 1.75 26.43 5.26
N TRP A 198 1.57 25.27 5.86
CA TRP A 198 1.66 25.10 7.30
C TRP A 198 3.07 24.62 7.65
N VAL A 199 3.72 25.30 8.55
CA VAL A 199 5.11 25.01 8.94
C VAL A 199 5.18 24.93 10.46
N ALA A 200 5.82 23.88 11.00
CA ALA A 200 6.10 23.77 12.42
C ALA A 200 7.07 24.90 12.84
N ASP A 201 6.78 25.56 13.96
CA ASP A 201 7.70 26.53 14.56
C ASP A 201 8.74 25.76 15.39
N PRO A 202 10.02 25.69 14.97
CA PRO A 202 11.03 24.93 15.68
C PRO A 202 11.38 25.51 17.07
N GLY A 203 10.91 26.71 17.38
CA GLY A 203 11.12 27.35 18.67
C GLY A 203 10.05 27.12 19.72
N LYS A 204 8.95 26.43 19.36
CA LYS A 204 7.80 26.21 20.24
C LYS A 204 7.34 24.76 20.18
N GLU A 205 7.07 24.19 21.34
CA GLU A 205 6.72 22.77 21.49
C GLU A 205 5.38 22.38 20.84
N VAL A 206 4.45 23.33 20.68
CA VAL A 206 3.12 23.11 20.07
C VAL A 206 2.66 24.36 19.32
N ALA A 207 3.40 24.79 18.33
CA ALA A 207 2.98 25.92 17.50
C ALA A 207 3.30 25.66 16.01
N PHE A 208 2.46 26.18 15.16
CA PHE A 208 2.72 26.20 13.73
C PHE A 208 2.44 27.58 13.18
N ASP A 209 3.19 27.92 12.15
CA ASP A 209 3.02 29.13 11.40
C ASP A 209 2.30 28.84 10.08
N ILE A 210 1.46 29.76 9.67
CA ILE A 210 0.82 29.74 8.36
C ILE A 210 1.58 30.71 7.49
N LEU A 211 2.35 30.17 6.54
CA LEU A 211 3.07 30.97 5.56
C LEU A 211 2.20 31.19 4.34
N ILE A 212 2.03 32.44 3.94
CA ILE A 212 1.40 32.80 2.69
C ILE A 212 2.51 33.05 1.68
N THR A 213 2.69 32.09 0.77
CA THR A 213 3.70 32.11 -0.29
C THR A 213 3.00 32.04 -1.64
N GLY A 214 3.64 32.54 -2.71
CA GLY A 214 3.05 32.45 -4.05
C GLY A 214 1.75 33.26 -4.21
N TYR A 215 1.57 34.31 -3.43
CA TYR A 215 0.38 35.13 -3.46
C TYR A 215 0.19 35.77 -4.84
N ALA A 216 -0.95 35.50 -5.45
CA ALA A 216 -1.43 36.18 -6.65
C ALA A 216 -2.73 36.91 -6.34
N PRO A 217 -2.99 38.08 -6.99
CA PRO A 217 -4.21 38.87 -6.76
C PRO A 217 -5.51 38.07 -6.89
N THR A 218 -5.49 37.05 -7.71
CA THR A 218 -6.60 36.10 -7.93
C THR A 218 -7.05 35.38 -6.65
N TYR A 219 -6.15 35.19 -5.69
CA TYR A 219 -6.42 34.51 -4.42
C TYR A 219 -6.68 35.49 -3.25
N SER A 220 -6.65 36.78 -3.48
CA SER A 220 -6.75 37.80 -2.41
C SER A 220 -8.01 37.66 -1.56
N GLU A 221 -9.16 37.45 -2.17
CA GLU A 221 -10.43 37.28 -1.48
C GLU A 221 -10.46 35.99 -0.65
N GLN A 222 -9.98 34.88 -1.23
CA GLN A 222 -9.94 33.59 -0.56
C GLN A 222 -8.95 33.57 0.63
N VAL A 223 -7.80 34.20 0.47
CA VAL A 223 -6.84 34.36 1.58
C VAL A 223 -7.43 35.22 2.68
N ARG A 224 -8.12 36.31 2.33
CA ARG A 224 -8.80 37.15 3.30
C ARG A 224 -9.87 36.38 4.09
N GLU A 225 -10.72 35.62 3.39
CA GLU A 225 -11.74 34.78 4.00
C GLU A 225 -11.10 33.75 4.93
N TYR A 226 -10.04 33.08 4.46
CA TYR A 226 -9.29 32.08 5.20
C TYR A 226 -8.72 32.61 6.52
N LEU A 227 -8.06 33.78 6.50
CA LEU A 227 -7.52 34.42 7.69
C LEU A 227 -8.62 34.90 8.63
N THR A 228 -9.72 35.41 8.09
CA THR A 228 -10.90 35.83 8.88
C THR A 228 -11.50 34.63 9.63
N LEU A 229 -11.64 33.48 8.97
CA LEU A 229 -12.14 32.25 9.61
C LEU A 229 -11.23 31.80 10.75
N LEU A 230 -9.93 31.96 10.61
CA LEU A 230 -8.96 31.64 11.67
C LEU A 230 -8.89 32.70 12.80
N GLY A 231 -9.61 33.81 12.66
CA GLY A 231 -9.54 34.90 13.62
C GLY A 231 -8.21 35.65 13.63
N LEU A 232 -7.45 35.56 12.52
CA LEU A 232 -6.14 36.21 12.40
C LEU A 232 -6.30 37.64 11.89
N PRO A 233 -5.67 38.64 12.55
CA PRO A 233 -5.73 40.03 12.10
C PRO A 233 -4.98 40.18 10.79
N MET A 234 -5.60 40.85 9.83
CA MET A 234 -4.90 41.32 8.65
C MET A 234 -4.28 42.67 8.95
N SER A 235 -2.95 42.77 8.92
CA SER A 235 -2.30 44.10 8.88
C SER A 235 -2.67 44.78 7.56
N LYS A 236 -3.08 46.04 7.66
CA LYS A 236 -3.31 46.91 6.50
C LYS A 236 -2.01 47.21 5.78
#